data_0699c112f1d5ec1c608bdd8cddee38ba
#
_entry.id   0699c112f1d5ec1c608bdd8cddee38ba
#
_cell.length_a   1.000
_cell.length_b   1.000
_cell.length_c   1.000
_cell.angle_alpha   90.00
_cell.angle_beta   90.00
_cell.angle_gamma   90.00
#
_symmetry.space_group_name_H-M   'P 1'
#
loop_
_entity.id
_entity.type
_entity.pdbx_description
1 polymer ?
#
loop_
_entity_poly.entity_id
_entity_poly.type
_entity_poly.pdbx_seq_one_letter_code
_entity_poly.pdbx_strand_id
1 'polypeptide(L)'
;MNHIITISREFGSGGRTVGKKVAEQLGIPCYDSELIQKIAEESGFAENYVKEAGEYTPGGFLSSALSNRAFGPTNEDILWEIQCRVISELAEKGPCVIVGRCADYTLQDKAKCLKVFIHADMAFRAKRIVEVYGEREQSPEQRLRDKDKRRAAYHRFYTNMKWGYAQNYHITLDSGELGIDKCADIIADLYKSRA
;
A
#
# COMPACT_ATOMS: atom_id res chain seq x y z
N MET A 1 4.35 2.47 22.36
CA MET A 1 4.33 2.12 20.92
C MET A 1 3.04 2.68 20.34
N ASN A 2 3.11 3.49 19.29
CA ASN A 2 1.94 4.06 18.65
C ASN A 2 1.11 2.98 17.94
N HIS A 3 -0.20 3.16 17.92
CA HIS A 3 -1.13 2.27 17.23
C HIS A 3 -1.29 2.75 15.79
N ILE A 4 -0.85 1.95 14.83
CA ILE A 4 -0.86 2.28 13.40
C ILE A 4 -1.85 1.39 12.66
N ILE A 5 -2.58 1.94 11.71
CA ILE A 5 -3.40 1.17 10.76
C ILE A 5 -2.66 1.11 9.43
N THR A 6 -2.35 -0.08 8.94
CA THR A 6 -1.78 -0.27 7.61
C THR A 6 -2.83 -0.89 6.69
N ILE A 7 -3.04 -0.28 5.51
CA ILE A 7 -4.05 -0.75 4.55
C ILE A 7 -3.40 -1.16 3.24
N SER A 8 -3.26 -2.47 3.04
CA SER A 8 -2.98 -3.06 1.73
C SER A 8 -4.28 -3.26 0.95
N ARG A 9 -4.25 -3.23 -0.38
CA ARG A 9 -5.49 -3.19 -1.16
C ARG A 9 -5.29 -3.59 -2.61
N GLU A 10 -6.26 -4.26 -3.20
CA GLU A 10 -6.36 -4.44 -4.64
C GLU A 10 -6.64 -3.10 -5.34
N PHE A 11 -6.23 -2.96 -6.61
CA PHE A 11 -6.54 -1.78 -7.39
C PHE A 11 -8.05 -1.73 -7.69
N GLY A 12 -8.65 -0.57 -7.51
CA GLY A 12 -10.09 -0.38 -7.69
C GLY A 12 -10.98 -0.80 -6.51
N SER A 13 -10.47 -1.51 -5.48
CA SER A 13 -11.26 -1.90 -4.30
C SER A 13 -11.64 -0.74 -3.36
N GLY A 14 -11.21 0.47 -3.62
CA GLY A 14 -11.53 1.62 -2.76
C GLY A 14 -10.69 1.74 -1.48
N GLY A 15 -9.66 0.91 -1.28
CA GLY A 15 -8.86 0.93 -0.05
C GLY A 15 -8.25 2.28 0.32
N ARG A 16 -7.94 3.16 -0.67
CA ARG A 16 -7.53 4.55 -0.39
C ARG A 16 -8.65 5.37 0.24
N THR A 17 -9.86 5.23 -0.29
CA THR A 17 -11.05 5.93 0.23
C THR A 17 -11.41 5.42 1.61
N VAL A 18 -11.35 4.11 1.83
CA VAL A 18 -11.52 3.50 3.16
C VAL A 18 -10.50 4.08 4.14
N GLY A 19 -9.21 4.13 3.78
CA GLY A 19 -8.16 4.68 4.64
C GLY A 19 -8.39 6.12 5.05
N LYS A 20 -8.82 6.98 4.12
CA LYS A 20 -9.17 8.39 4.41
C LYS A 20 -10.36 8.49 5.37
N LYS A 21 -11.43 7.70 5.14
CA LYS A 21 -12.61 7.70 6.02
C LYS A 21 -12.29 7.18 7.43
N VAL A 22 -11.47 6.14 7.54
CA VAL A 22 -10.99 5.65 8.86
C VAL A 22 -10.21 6.75 9.58
N ALA A 23 -9.30 7.41 8.90
CA ALA A 23 -8.49 8.48 9.49
C ALA A 23 -9.36 9.66 9.97
N GLU A 24 -10.34 10.06 9.16
CA GLU A 24 -11.32 11.10 9.50
C GLU A 24 -12.14 10.72 10.74
N GLN A 25 -12.69 9.50 10.80
CA GLN A 25 -13.47 9.01 11.94
C GLN A 25 -12.67 8.91 13.24
N LEU A 26 -11.35 8.68 13.13
CA LEU A 26 -10.45 8.55 14.28
C LEU A 26 -9.73 9.86 14.63
N GLY A 27 -9.84 10.90 13.81
CA GLY A 27 -9.12 12.18 14.01
C GLY A 27 -7.58 12.03 13.89
N ILE A 28 -7.11 11.09 13.06
CA ILE A 28 -5.67 10.81 12.86
C ILE A 28 -5.26 11.03 11.40
N PRO A 29 -3.97 11.32 11.11
CA PRO A 29 -3.51 11.51 9.73
C PRO A 29 -3.60 10.22 8.89
N CYS A 30 -3.80 10.40 7.57
CA CYS A 30 -3.76 9.34 6.57
C CYS A 30 -2.67 9.63 5.54
N TYR A 31 -1.68 8.76 5.46
CA TYR A 31 -0.55 8.87 4.53
C TYR A 31 -0.73 7.95 3.33
N ASP A 32 -0.87 8.53 2.14
CA ASP A 32 -0.98 7.84 0.84
C ASP A 32 -0.16 8.57 -0.24
N SER A 33 -0.70 9.63 -0.87
CA SER A 33 0.06 10.45 -1.83
C SER A 33 1.14 11.30 -1.18
N GLU A 34 0.87 11.84 0.01
CA GLU A 34 1.84 12.60 0.79
C GLU A 34 3.09 11.79 1.16
N LEU A 35 2.93 10.49 1.35
CA LEU A 35 4.05 9.58 1.56
C LEU A 35 4.99 9.55 0.34
N ILE A 36 4.41 9.55 -0.88
CA ILE A 36 5.19 9.58 -2.12
C ILE A 36 5.99 10.87 -2.23
N GLN A 37 5.38 12.02 -1.92
CA GLN A 37 6.05 13.32 -1.92
C GLN A 37 7.23 13.35 -0.94
N LYS A 38 7.02 12.89 0.29
CA LYS A 38 8.10 12.80 1.29
C LYS A 38 9.26 11.92 0.85
N ILE A 39 8.97 10.77 0.27
CA ILE A 39 10.01 9.88 -0.27
C ILE A 39 10.75 10.56 -1.43
N ALA A 40 10.05 11.29 -2.30
CA ALA A 40 10.66 12.02 -3.40
C ALA A 40 11.58 13.15 -2.88
N GLU A 41 11.11 13.94 -1.93
CA GLU A 41 11.89 15.01 -1.28
C GLU A 41 13.17 14.48 -0.64
N GLU A 42 13.08 13.38 0.11
CA GLU A 42 14.23 12.80 0.82
C GLU A 42 15.20 12.04 -0.09
N SER A 43 14.71 11.44 -1.17
CA SER A 43 15.54 10.70 -2.12
C SER A 43 16.19 11.58 -3.19
N GLY A 44 15.63 12.78 -3.43
CA GLY A 44 15.99 13.62 -4.58
C GLY A 44 15.48 13.08 -5.93
N PHE A 45 14.69 12.01 -5.94
CA PHE A 45 14.07 11.47 -7.16
C PHE A 45 12.77 12.19 -7.50
N ALA A 46 12.44 12.28 -8.78
CA ALA A 46 11.16 12.84 -9.22
C ALA A 46 9.97 12.02 -8.67
N GLU A 47 8.89 12.69 -8.24
CA GLU A 47 7.69 12.02 -7.69
C GLU A 47 7.13 10.92 -8.61
N ASN A 48 7.10 11.16 -9.92
CA ASN A 48 6.65 10.16 -10.88
C ASN A 48 7.50 8.90 -10.84
N TYR A 49 8.82 9.03 -10.71
CA TYR A 49 9.72 7.89 -10.56
C TYR A 49 9.45 7.14 -9.25
N VAL A 50 9.33 7.86 -8.13
CA VAL A 50 9.00 7.26 -6.82
C VAL A 50 7.66 6.53 -6.85
N LYS A 51 6.66 7.12 -7.52
CA LYS A 51 5.33 6.53 -7.68
C LYS A 51 5.38 5.24 -8.50
N GLU A 52 6.12 5.24 -9.59
CA GLU A 52 6.27 4.08 -10.46
C GLU A 52 7.13 3.00 -9.82
N ALA A 53 8.30 3.33 -9.31
CA ALA A 53 9.22 2.39 -8.66
C ALA A 53 8.57 1.65 -7.47
N GLY A 54 7.67 2.31 -6.74
CA GLY A 54 6.93 1.68 -5.65
C GLY A 54 5.79 0.75 -6.08
N GLU A 55 5.57 0.59 -7.38
CA GLU A 55 4.63 -0.38 -7.96
C GLU A 55 5.32 -1.36 -8.95
N TYR A 56 6.64 -1.19 -9.19
CA TYR A 56 7.43 -2.03 -10.08
C TYR A 56 8.49 -2.82 -9.30
N THR A 57 8.64 -4.08 -9.63
CA THR A 57 9.84 -4.86 -9.26
C THR A 57 11.03 -4.39 -10.12
N PRO A 58 12.22 -4.25 -9.54
CA PRO A 58 13.43 -4.00 -10.30
C PRO A 58 13.59 -5.03 -11.42
N GLY A 59 13.94 -4.58 -12.60
CA GLY A 59 14.08 -5.29 -13.87
C GLY A 59 13.99 -6.80 -13.86
N GLY A 60 13.39 -7.37 -14.89
CA GLY A 60 12.96 -8.77 -14.95
C GLY A 60 13.89 -9.75 -14.23
N PHE A 61 13.29 -10.74 -13.60
CA PHE A 61 13.87 -11.78 -12.73
C PHE A 61 15.28 -12.31 -13.11
N LEU A 62 15.68 -12.16 -14.35
CA LEU A 62 17.00 -12.58 -14.85
C LEU A 62 18.09 -11.50 -14.74
N SER A 63 17.74 -10.20 -14.67
CA SER A 63 18.73 -9.14 -14.58
C SER A 63 19.25 -8.91 -13.17
N SER A 64 18.42 -9.13 -12.16
CA SER A 64 18.84 -8.97 -10.75
C SER A 64 19.71 -10.14 -10.24
N ALA A 65 19.58 -11.33 -10.84
CA ALA A 65 20.43 -12.48 -10.50
C ALA A 65 21.84 -12.39 -11.13
N LEU A 66 21.98 -11.61 -12.21
CA LEU A 66 23.23 -11.43 -12.97
C LEU A 66 23.87 -10.06 -12.77
N SER A 67 23.16 -9.06 -12.30
CA SER A 67 23.75 -7.78 -11.90
C SER A 67 24.43 -7.94 -10.54
N ASN A 68 25.69 -8.28 -10.65
CA ASN A 68 26.65 -8.41 -9.60
C ASN A 68 26.44 -7.39 -8.47
N ARG A 69 26.32 -7.86 -7.25
CA ARG A 69 26.58 -7.12 -6.00
C ARG A 69 27.91 -6.33 -5.99
N ALA A 70 28.65 -6.36 -7.09
CA ALA A 70 29.91 -5.66 -7.27
C ALA A 70 29.78 -4.16 -7.55
N PHE A 71 28.58 -3.63 -7.87
CA PHE A 71 28.39 -2.23 -8.28
C PHE A 71 27.63 -1.33 -7.28
N GLY A 72 27.40 -1.78 -6.05
CA GLY A 72 26.69 -0.99 -5.04
C GLY A 72 25.15 -1.10 -5.12
N PRO A 73 24.42 -0.41 -4.23
CA PRO A 73 22.96 -0.44 -4.19
C PRO A 73 22.34 0.18 -5.45
N THR A 74 21.26 -0.41 -5.94
CA THR A 74 20.50 0.14 -7.07
C THR A 74 19.63 1.32 -6.60
N ASN A 75 19.12 2.13 -7.55
CA ASN A 75 18.19 3.21 -7.22
C ASN A 75 16.93 2.68 -6.52
N GLU A 76 16.49 1.48 -6.86
CA GLU A 76 15.36 0.81 -6.24
C GLU A 76 15.67 0.39 -4.80
N ASP A 77 16.90 -0.07 -4.52
CA ASP A 77 17.33 -0.39 -3.15
C ASP A 77 17.39 0.87 -2.29
N ILE A 78 17.94 1.95 -2.82
CA ILE A 78 17.99 3.27 -2.15
C ILE A 78 16.57 3.77 -1.85
N LEU A 79 15.67 3.69 -2.82
CA LEU A 79 14.27 4.07 -2.63
C LEU A 79 13.55 3.23 -1.57
N TRP A 80 13.82 1.92 -1.55
CA TRP A 80 13.27 1.04 -0.53
C TRP A 80 13.72 1.42 0.87
N GLU A 81 15.01 1.68 1.06
CA GLU A 81 15.57 2.10 2.35
C GLU A 81 14.98 3.42 2.82
N ILE A 82 14.90 4.42 1.94
CA ILE A 82 14.29 5.72 2.24
C ILE A 82 12.81 5.56 2.56
N GLN A 83 12.07 4.77 1.80
CA GLN A 83 10.67 4.46 2.07
C GLN A 83 10.46 3.84 3.45
N CYS A 84 11.28 2.87 3.83
CA CYS A 84 11.21 2.23 5.14
C CYS A 84 11.51 3.22 6.27
N ARG A 85 12.48 4.12 6.08
CA ARG A 85 12.83 5.19 7.04
C ARG A 85 11.67 6.15 7.19
N VAL A 86 11.15 6.74 6.11
CA VAL A 86 10.02 7.69 6.13
C VAL A 86 8.79 7.09 6.79
N ILE A 87 8.44 5.83 6.46
CA ILE A 87 7.31 5.14 7.09
C ILE A 87 7.52 4.99 8.61
N SER A 88 8.73 4.64 9.04
CA SER A 88 9.06 4.51 10.47
C SER A 88 8.95 5.84 11.20
N GLU A 89 9.50 6.91 10.64
CA GLU A 89 9.44 8.26 11.20
C GLU A 89 8.00 8.79 11.32
N LEU A 90 7.16 8.51 10.31
CA LEU A 90 5.74 8.88 10.37
C LEU A 90 4.99 8.12 11.48
N ALA A 91 5.30 6.84 11.66
CA ALA A 91 4.71 6.03 12.71
C ALA A 91 5.17 6.46 14.14
N GLU A 92 6.38 7.01 14.28
CA GLU A 92 6.90 7.54 15.54
C GLU A 92 6.22 8.85 15.97
N LYS A 93 5.72 9.66 15.02
CA LYS A 93 5.03 10.93 15.30
C LYS A 93 3.69 10.75 16.00
N GLY A 94 3.05 9.59 15.87
CA GLY A 94 1.77 9.31 16.51
C GLY A 94 0.92 8.30 15.75
N PRO A 95 -0.31 8.04 16.24
CA PRO A 95 -1.27 7.21 15.55
C PRO A 95 -1.55 7.72 14.14
N CYS A 96 -1.59 6.82 13.15
CA CYS A 96 -1.88 7.19 11.77
C CYS A 96 -2.39 6.01 10.94
N VAL A 97 -2.96 6.31 9.77
CA VAL A 97 -3.29 5.34 8.72
C VAL A 97 -2.26 5.46 7.62
N ILE A 98 -1.65 4.35 7.22
CA ILE A 98 -0.70 4.30 6.09
C ILE A 98 -1.22 3.35 5.02
N VAL A 99 -1.34 3.84 3.78
CA VAL A 99 -1.94 3.08 2.68
C VAL A 99 -0.87 2.55 1.73
N GLY A 100 -0.64 1.24 1.75
CA GLY A 100 0.27 0.53 0.86
C GLY A 100 1.74 0.64 1.25
N ARG A 101 2.63 0.57 0.23
CA ARG A 101 4.09 0.73 0.38
C ARG A 101 4.75 -0.29 1.33
N CYS A 102 4.17 -1.48 1.46
CA CYS A 102 4.63 -2.50 2.39
C CYS A 102 4.77 -2.00 3.86
N ALA A 103 3.94 -1.01 4.25
CA ALA A 103 3.99 -0.46 5.60
C ALA A 103 3.68 -1.51 6.67
N ASP A 104 2.83 -2.50 6.35
CA ASP A 104 2.52 -3.67 7.16
C ASP A 104 3.76 -4.52 7.50
N TYR A 105 4.72 -4.59 6.58
CA TYR A 105 6.01 -5.26 6.77
C TYR A 105 7.03 -4.34 7.46
N THR A 106 7.18 -3.11 6.98
CA THR A 106 8.15 -2.14 7.54
C THR A 106 7.94 -1.90 9.03
N LEU A 107 6.69 -1.93 9.49
CA LEU A 107 6.32 -1.62 10.88
C LEU A 107 6.03 -2.85 11.75
N GLN A 108 6.19 -4.07 11.24
CA GLN A 108 5.78 -5.31 11.94
C GLN A 108 6.37 -5.44 13.35
N ASP A 109 7.62 -5.00 13.56
CA ASP A 109 8.33 -5.09 14.83
C ASP A 109 8.57 -3.71 15.50
N LYS A 110 8.07 -2.62 14.88
CA LYS A 110 8.33 -1.24 15.31
C LYS A 110 7.12 -0.54 15.92
N ALA A 111 5.92 -0.99 15.61
CA ALA A 111 4.68 -0.40 16.09
C ALA A 111 3.60 -1.45 16.34
N LYS A 112 2.57 -1.08 17.12
CA LYS A 112 1.35 -1.91 17.23
C LYS A 112 0.49 -1.68 16.00
N CYS A 113 0.61 -2.50 14.97
CA CYS A 113 -0.11 -2.35 13.71
C CYS A 113 -1.43 -3.13 13.71
N LEU A 114 -2.49 -2.47 13.23
CA LEU A 114 -3.68 -3.14 12.70
C LEU A 114 -3.47 -3.31 11.19
N LYS A 115 -3.17 -4.53 10.75
CA LYS A 115 -2.91 -4.85 9.34
C LYS A 115 -4.23 -5.21 8.65
N VAL A 116 -4.61 -4.42 7.65
CA VAL A 116 -5.86 -4.55 6.89
C VAL A 116 -5.58 -4.83 5.43
N PHE A 117 -6.37 -5.69 4.80
CA PHE A 117 -6.41 -5.86 3.35
C PHE A 117 -7.81 -5.60 2.81
N ILE A 118 -7.92 -4.75 1.79
CA ILE A 118 -9.19 -4.44 1.11
C ILE A 118 -9.20 -5.05 -0.29
N HIS A 119 -10.20 -5.86 -0.57
CA HIS A 119 -10.43 -6.46 -1.89
C HIS A 119 -11.85 -6.23 -2.36
N ALA A 120 -12.16 -6.59 -3.58
CA ALA A 120 -13.50 -6.69 -4.13
C ALA A 120 -13.49 -7.54 -5.40
N ASP A 121 -14.67 -7.95 -5.86
CA ASP A 121 -14.79 -8.65 -7.14
C ASP A 121 -14.31 -7.80 -8.33
N MET A 122 -14.06 -8.47 -9.46
CA MET A 122 -13.52 -7.83 -10.65
C MET A 122 -14.50 -6.82 -11.26
N ALA A 123 -15.80 -7.11 -11.25
CA ALA A 123 -16.82 -6.27 -11.89
C ALA A 123 -17.00 -4.96 -11.09
N PHE A 124 -17.10 -5.04 -9.77
CA PHE A 124 -17.13 -3.86 -8.89
C PHE A 124 -15.91 -2.97 -9.11
N ARG A 125 -14.73 -3.55 -9.11
CA ARG A 125 -13.47 -2.81 -9.27
C ARG A 125 -13.35 -2.19 -10.66
N ALA A 126 -13.76 -2.89 -11.73
CA ALA A 126 -13.74 -2.39 -13.09
C ALA A 126 -14.64 -1.17 -13.26
N LYS A 127 -15.89 -1.26 -12.78
CA LYS A 127 -16.82 -0.13 -12.76
C LYS A 127 -16.22 1.05 -12.00
N ARG A 128 -15.73 0.83 -10.80
CA ARG A 128 -15.18 1.87 -9.93
C ARG A 128 -13.96 2.58 -10.54
N ILE A 129 -13.05 1.89 -11.22
CA ILE A 129 -11.89 2.57 -11.80
C ILE A 129 -12.25 3.43 -13.01
N VAL A 130 -13.32 3.11 -13.72
CA VAL A 130 -13.86 3.97 -14.79
C VAL A 130 -14.49 5.22 -14.18
N GLU A 131 -15.32 5.07 -13.16
CA GLU A 131 -15.98 6.21 -12.48
C GLU A 131 -14.96 7.17 -11.85
N VAL A 132 -13.90 6.67 -11.23
CA VAL A 132 -12.92 7.48 -10.48
C VAL A 132 -11.79 8.01 -11.35
N TYR A 133 -11.32 7.25 -12.33
CA TYR A 133 -10.11 7.55 -13.13
C TYR A 133 -10.37 7.69 -14.63
N GLY A 134 -11.64 7.57 -15.06
CA GLY A 134 -12.04 7.64 -16.46
C GLY A 134 -11.69 6.41 -17.29
N GLU A 135 -12.23 6.38 -18.49
CA GLU A 135 -11.91 5.39 -19.51
C GLU A 135 -10.49 5.61 -20.05
N ARG A 136 -9.89 4.53 -20.57
CA ARG A 136 -8.59 4.53 -21.23
C ARG A 136 -8.61 3.50 -22.36
N GLU A 137 -7.61 3.52 -23.24
CA GLU A 137 -7.45 2.55 -24.33
C GLU A 137 -7.42 1.10 -23.81
N GLN A 138 -6.74 0.88 -22.68
CA GLN A 138 -6.68 -0.43 -22.03
C GLN A 138 -7.97 -0.72 -21.26
N SER A 139 -8.54 -1.92 -21.42
CA SER A 139 -9.76 -2.31 -20.71
C SER A 139 -9.60 -2.21 -19.18
N PRO A 140 -10.69 -1.92 -18.45
CA PRO A 140 -10.65 -1.84 -16.99
C PRO A 140 -10.07 -3.11 -16.33
N GLU A 141 -10.49 -4.29 -16.78
CA GLU A 141 -10.04 -5.57 -16.21
C GLU A 141 -8.54 -5.81 -16.44
N GLN A 142 -8.03 -5.42 -17.62
CA GLN A 142 -6.60 -5.53 -17.90
C GLN A 142 -5.80 -4.57 -17.00
N ARG A 143 -6.29 -3.33 -16.83
CA ARG A 143 -5.69 -2.35 -15.90
C ARG A 143 -5.64 -2.88 -14.47
N LEU A 144 -6.71 -3.55 -14.00
CA LEU A 144 -6.77 -4.16 -12.68
C LEU A 144 -5.72 -5.26 -12.53
N ARG A 145 -5.67 -6.22 -13.46
CA ARG A 145 -4.72 -7.33 -13.44
C ARG A 145 -3.27 -6.85 -13.44
N ASP A 146 -2.95 -5.88 -14.30
CA ASP A 146 -1.59 -5.37 -14.43
C ASP A 146 -1.13 -4.65 -13.15
N LYS A 147 -2.01 -3.82 -12.56
CA LYS A 147 -1.69 -3.12 -11.31
C LYS A 147 -1.53 -4.08 -10.14
N ASP A 148 -2.43 -5.04 -9.99
CA ASP A 148 -2.37 -6.01 -8.89
C ASP A 148 -1.18 -6.96 -9.05
N LYS A 149 -0.87 -7.40 -10.27
CA LYS A 149 0.33 -8.20 -10.57
C LYS A 149 1.61 -7.47 -10.15
N ARG A 150 1.71 -6.17 -10.46
CA ARG A 150 2.86 -5.34 -10.06
C ARG A 150 2.96 -5.21 -8.55
N ARG A 151 1.87 -4.91 -7.86
CA ARG A 151 1.84 -4.83 -6.39
C ARG A 151 2.22 -6.13 -5.71
N ALA A 152 1.68 -7.25 -6.20
CA ALA A 152 2.00 -8.57 -5.69
C ALA A 152 3.48 -8.91 -5.88
N ALA A 153 4.05 -8.59 -7.06
CA ALA A 153 5.46 -8.80 -7.36
C ALA A 153 6.36 -7.94 -6.48
N TYR A 154 6.06 -6.64 -6.34
CA TYR A 154 6.78 -5.70 -5.48
C TYR A 154 6.77 -6.16 -4.02
N HIS A 155 5.58 -6.48 -3.49
CA HIS A 155 5.43 -6.94 -2.12
C HIS A 155 6.23 -8.22 -1.89
N ARG A 156 6.14 -9.20 -2.79
CA ARG A 156 6.88 -10.44 -2.67
C ARG A 156 8.40 -10.24 -2.72
N PHE A 157 8.88 -9.36 -3.59
CA PHE A 157 10.31 -9.09 -3.74
C PHE A 157 10.93 -8.54 -2.45
N TYR A 158 10.30 -7.54 -1.83
CA TYR A 158 10.85 -6.88 -0.65
C TYR A 158 10.50 -7.56 0.68
N THR A 159 9.41 -8.33 0.74
CA THR A 159 8.93 -8.91 2.00
C THR A 159 9.02 -10.44 2.06
N ASN A 160 9.23 -11.09 0.92
CA ASN A 160 9.11 -12.54 0.73
C ASN A 160 7.75 -13.11 1.16
N MET A 161 6.73 -12.27 1.28
CA MET A 161 5.37 -12.66 1.68
C MET A 161 4.42 -12.65 0.49
N LYS A 162 3.38 -13.49 0.55
CA LYS A 162 2.31 -13.51 -0.46
C LYS A 162 1.33 -12.37 -0.21
N TRP A 163 1.25 -11.41 -1.14
CA TRP A 163 0.31 -10.29 -1.09
C TRP A 163 -1.14 -10.76 -1.14
N GLY A 164 -2.02 -10.16 -0.33
CA GLY A 164 -3.44 -10.52 -0.26
C GLY A 164 -3.72 -11.88 0.41
N TYR A 165 -2.71 -12.55 0.96
CA TYR A 165 -2.91 -13.79 1.70
C TYR A 165 -3.44 -13.48 3.09
N ALA A 166 -4.65 -13.95 3.41
CA ALA A 166 -5.40 -13.54 4.61
C ALA A 166 -4.61 -13.67 5.91
N GLN A 167 -3.75 -14.67 6.03
CA GLN A 167 -2.92 -14.92 7.23
C GLN A 167 -1.86 -13.83 7.49
N ASN A 168 -1.56 -12.97 6.49
CA ASN A 168 -0.63 -11.86 6.66
C ASN A 168 -1.30 -10.62 7.25
N TYR A 169 -2.64 -10.62 7.37
CA TYR A 169 -3.44 -9.49 7.82
C TYR A 169 -4.28 -9.86 9.05
N HIS A 170 -4.61 -8.87 9.88
CA HIS A 170 -5.51 -9.08 11.01
C HIS A 170 -6.97 -9.13 10.59
N ILE A 171 -7.30 -8.45 9.46
CA ILE A 171 -8.63 -8.47 8.85
C ILE A 171 -8.51 -8.26 7.33
N THR A 172 -9.35 -8.96 6.58
CA THR A 172 -9.56 -8.75 5.14
C THR A 172 -11.03 -8.43 4.91
N LEU A 173 -11.33 -7.40 4.11
CA LEU A 173 -12.69 -6.92 3.89
C LEU A 173 -12.99 -6.84 2.40
N ASP A 174 -14.15 -7.37 2.00
CA ASP A 174 -14.71 -7.21 0.68
C ASP A 174 -15.53 -5.92 0.62
N SER A 175 -14.95 -4.90 -0.03
CA SER A 175 -15.61 -3.60 -0.17
C SER A 175 -16.69 -3.55 -1.25
N GLY A 176 -16.73 -4.56 -2.11
CA GLY A 176 -17.83 -4.73 -3.07
C GLY A 176 -19.11 -5.15 -2.39
N GLU A 177 -19.02 -6.11 -1.47
CA GLU A 177 -20.17 -6.63 -0.70
C GLU A 177 -20.55 -5.71 0.47
N LEU A 178 -19.57 -5.25 1.24
CA LEU A 178 -19.82 -4.47 2.45
C LEU A 178 -20.06 -2.98 2.18
N GLY A 179 -19.53 -2.47 1.10
CA GLY A 179 -19.46 -1.04 0.84
C GLY A 179 -18.29 -0.36 1.56
N ILE A 180 -17.88 0.80 1.01
CA ILE A 180 -16.73 1.58 1.49
C ILE A 180 -16.92 2.07 2.92
N ASP A 181 -18.12 2.58 3.22
CA ASP A 181 -18.41 3.18 4.54
C ASP A 181 -18.40 2.12 5.63
N LYS A 182 -19.05 0.97 5.39
CA LYS A 182 -19.06 -0.12 6.35
C LYS A 182 -17.67 -0.71 6.59
N CYS A 183 -16.83 -0.81 5.55
CA CYS A 183 -15.43 -1.20 5.73
C CYS A 183 -14.69 -0.22 6.64
N ALA A 184 -14.92 1.09 6.49
CA ALA A 184 -14.29 2.10 7.35
C ALA A 184 -14.77 1.98 8.80
N ASP A 185 -16.08 1.81 9.02
CA ASP A 185 -16.66 1.63 10.36
C ASP A 185 -16.05 0.42 11.10
N ILE A 186 -15.99 -0.74 10.42
CA ILE A 186 -15.44 -1.97 11.00
C ILE A 186 -13.97 -1.76 11.42
N ILE A 187 -13.17 -1.10 10.57
CA ILE A 187 -11.76 -0.85 10.87
C ILE A 187 -11.62 0.12 12.05
N ALA A 188 -12.41 1.19 12.07
CA ALA A 188 -12.36 2.19 13.14
C ALA A 188 -12.79 1.57 14.50
N ASP A 189 -13.83 0.76 14.52
CA ASP A 189 -14.31 0.07 15.73
C ASP A 189 -13.28 -0.95 16.24
N LEU A 190 -12.70 -1.73 15.32
CA LEU A 190 -11.65 -2.68 15.67
C LEU A 190 -10.39 -1.97 16.21
N TYR A 191 -10.03 -0.81 15.65
CA TYR A 191 -8.93 0.00 16.15
C TYR A 191 -9.19 0.50 17.56
N LYS A 192 -10.38 1.08 17.83
CA LYS A 192 -10.77 1.57 19.16
C LYS A 192 -10.78 0.46 20.22
N SER A 193 -11.18 -0.76 19.84
CA SER A 193 -11.19 -1.91 20.77
C SER A 193 -9.79 -2.42 21.13
N ARG A 194 -8.74 -2.02 20.40
CA ARG A 194 -7.34 -2.42 20.64
C ARG A 194 -6.47 -1.31 21.25
N ALA A 195 -7.02 -0.09 21.32
CA ALA A 195 -6.35 1.05 21.93
C ALA A 195 -6.48 0.99 23.44
#